data_fa32c0d60551cd251050e153cea86f6b
#
_entry.id   fa32c0d60551cd251050e153cea86f6b
#
_cell.length_a   1.000
_cell.length_b   1.000
_cell.length_c   1.000
_cell.angle_alpha   90.00
_cell.angle_beta   90.00
_cell.angle_gamma   90.00
#
_symmetry.space_group_name_H-M   'P 1'
#
loop_
_entity.id
_entity.type
_entity.pdbx_description
1 polymer ?
#
loop_
_entity_poly.entity_id
_entity_poly.type
_entity_poly.pdbx_seq_one_letter_code
_entity_poly.pdbx_strand_id
1 'polypeptide(L)'
;MSETVTATLPLRRWQGDRGTYHLVVFEGETAEIIAMHARLHRLEFGRQRGFGSVKVMARIGETEWKSSVFPQSKQAEWVLLVSKKVMRLEGLAPDDPVQVELKLL
;
A
#
# COMPACT_ATOMS: atom_id res chain seq x y z
N MET A 1 -7.62 10.92 14.31
CA MET A 1 -8.44 10.84 13.09
C MET A 1 -7.63 10.14 12.00
N SER A 2 -8.19 9.10 11.42
CA SER A 2 -7.46 8.34 10.39
C SER A 2 -7.64 9.01 9.03
N GLU A 3 -6.58 9.04 8.27
CA GLU A 3 -6.62 9.53 6.91
C GLU A 3 -6.84 8.38 5.95
N THR A 4 -7.68 8.59 4.94
CA THR A 4 -8.00 7.57 3.95
C THR A 4 -7.49 8.01 2.58
N VAL A 5 -6.84 7.10 1.89
CA VAL A 5 -6.32 7.30 0.53
C VAL A 5 -7.00 6.30 -0.37
N THR A 6 -7.53 6.76 -1.50
CA THR A 6 -8.17 5.88 -2.49
C THR A 6 -7.52 6.13 -3.84
N ALA A 7 -7.20 5.04 -4.54
CA ALA A 7 -6.62 5.13 -5.89
C ALA A 7 -6.99 3.90 -6.71
N THR A 8 -7.09 4.10 -8.02
CA THR A 8 -7.25 2.98 -8.97
C THR A 8 -5.90 2.76 -9.64
N LEU A 9 -5.33 1.60 -9.41
CA LEU A 9 -3.96 1.31 -9.81
C LEU A 9 -3.89 -0.07 -10.47
N PRO A 10 -2.97 -0.27 -11.43
CA PRO A 10 -2.80 -1.60 -11.99
C PRO A 10 -2.19 -2.55 -10.97
N LEU A 11 -2.68 -3.78 -10.93
CA LEU A 11 -2.10 -4.84 -10.11
C LEU A 11 -0.87 -5.36 -10.84
N ARG A 12 0.29 -5.09 -10.30
CA ARG A 12 1.55 -5.46 -10.93
C ARG A 12 2.07 -6.77 -10.39
N ARG A 13 2.68 -7.55 -11.28
CA ARG A 13 3.37 -8.77 -10.89
C ARG A 13 4.86 -8.46 -10.82
N TRP A 14 5.48 -8.85 -9.70
CA TRP A 14 6.91 -8.72 -9.52
C TRP A 14 7.49 -10.08 -9.20
N GLN A 15 8.53 -10.46 -9.92
CA GLN A 15 9.19 -11.74 -9.71
C GLN A 15 10.51 -11.51 -9.01
N GLY A 16 10.63 -12.07 -7.80
CA GLY A 16 11.84 -11.98 -7.02
C GLY A 16 12.50 -13.33 -6.86
N ASP A 17 13.57 -13.35 -6.07
CA ASP A 17 14.34 -14.58 -5.86
C ASP A 17 13.53 -15.67 -5.15
N ARG A 18 12.53 -15.28 -4.37
CA ARG A 18 11.76 -16.22 -3.57
C ARG A 18 10.36 -16.46 -4.11
N GLY A 19 10.09 -16.03 -5.32
CA GLY A 19 8.82 -16.26 -5.96
C GLY A 19 8.21 -15.03 -6.58
N THR A 20 6.94 -15.16 -6.91
CA THR A 20 6.18 -14.10 -7.58
C THR A 20 5.32 -13.38 -6.56
N TYR A 21 5.37 -12.05 -6.60
CA TYR A 21 4.56 -11.19 -5.75
C TYR A 21 3.66 -10.32 -6.60
N HIS A 22 2.53 -9.94 -6.03
CA HIS A 22 1.62 -8.99 -6.67
C HIS A 22 1.51 -7.78 -5.78
N LEU A 23 1.49 -6.60 -6.40
CA LEU A 23 1.50 -5.35 -5.65
C LEU A 23 0.87 -4.23 -6.45
N VAL A 24 0.51 -3.16 -5.74
CA VAL A 24 0.11 -1.89 -6.35
C VAL A 24 1.07 -0.82 -5.86
N VAL A 25 1.31 0.17 -6.71
CA VAL A 25 2.25 1.27 -6.41
C VAL A 25 1.48 2.57 -6.36
N PHE A 26 1.54 3.24 -5.19
CA PHE A 26 0.97 4.57 -5.01
C PHE A 26 2.03 5.59 -5.36
N GLU A 27 1.69 6.53 -6.24
CA GLU A 27 2.60 7.59 -6.66
C GLU A 27 1.85 8.90 -6.75
N GLY A 28 2.55 10.00 -7.02
CA GLY A 28 1.94 11.31 -7.13
C GLY A 28 1.31 11.77 -5.83
N GLU A 29 0.10 12.31 -5.93
CA GLU A 29 -0.60 12.89 -4.78
C GLU A 29 -0.84 11.88 -3.67
N THR A 30 -1.22 10.65 -4.01
CA THR A 30 -1.46 9.62 -3.00
C THR A 30 -0.20 9.28 -2.23
N ALA A 31 0.94 9.23 -2.92
CA ALA A 31 2.24 8.99 -2.28
C ALA A 31 2.60 10.15 -1.35
N GLU A 32 2.29 11.38 -1.73
CA GLU A 32 2.56 12.55 -0.91
C GLU A 32 1.76 12.51 0.38
N ILE A 33 0.50 12.07 0.31
CA ILE A 33 -0.35 11.95 1.50
C ILE A 33 0.24 10.91 2.46
N ILE A 34 0.66 9.77 1.92
CA ILE A 34 1.26 8.72 2.74
C ILE A 34 2.57 9.20 3.38
N ALA A 35 3.41 9.89 2.60
CA ALA A 35 4.67 10.42 3.11
C ALA A 35 4.46 11.45 4.20
N MET A 36 3.45 12.30 4.06
CA MET A 36 3.11 13.28 5.09
C MET A 36 2.67 12.59 6.38
N HIS A 37 1.83 11.57 6.26
CA HIS A 37 1.40 10.80 7.42
C HIS A 37 2.60 10.15 8.12
N ALA A 38 3.54 9.59 7.35
CA ALA A 38 4.74 8.97 7.90
C ALA A 38 5.59 9.99 8.67
N ARG A 39 5.72 11.19 8.11
CA ARG A 39 6.50 12.27 8.74
C ARG A 39 5.85 12.72 10.05
N LEU A 40 4.54 12.93 10.04
CA LEU A 40 3.83 13.36 11.24
C LEU A 40 3.90 12.30 12.32
N HIS A 41 3.78 11.04 11.95
CA HIS A 41 3.89 9.93 12.89
C HIS A 41 5.27 9.90 13.54
N ARG A 42 6.33 10.10 12.75
CA ARG A 42 7.69 10.11 13.25
C ARG A 42 7.90 11.30 14.20
N LEU A 43 7.37 12.47 13.86
CA LEU A 43 7.49 13.65 14.71
C LEU A 43 6.75 13.45 16.03
N GLU A 44 5.59 12.79 15.98
CA GLU A 44 4.76 12.58 17.17
C GLU A 44 5.33 11.50 18.07
N PHE A 45 5.83 10.40 17.49
CA PHE A 45 6.29 9.25 18.27
C PHE A 45 7.82 9.09 18.31
N GLY A 46 8.55 9.94 17.61
CA GLY A 46 9.99 10.02 17.72
C GLY A 46 10.79 8.95 17.00
N ARG A 47 10.16 8.06 16.23
CA ARG A 47 10.90 7.01 15.52
C ARG A 47 10.08 6.44 14.36
N GLN A 48 10.81 5.86 13.40
CA GLN A 48 10.20 5.15 12.30
C GLN A 48 9.95 3.69 12.69
N ARG A 49 8.94 3.09 12.10
CA ARG A 49 8.66 1.67 12.21
C ARG A 49 9.37 0.94 11.09
N GLY A 50 10.02 -0.18 11.43
CA GLY A 50 10.69 -1.03 10.45
C GLY A 50 11.54 -0.24 9.48
N PHE A 51 11.32 -0.42 8.19
CA PHE A 51 12.05 0.29 7.12
C PHE A 51 11.32 1.56 6.69
N GLY A 52 10.67 2.24 7.63
CA GLY A 52 9.90 3.43 7.31
C GLY A 52 8.50 3.11 6.78
N SER A 53 8.03 1.89 6.98
CA SER A 53 6.70 1.49 6.53
C SER A 53 5.59 2.20 7.31
N VAL A 54 4.43 2.30 6.69
CA VAL A 54 3.23 2.87 7.31
C VAL A 54 2.18 1.76 7.42
N LYS A 55 1.68 1.56 8.63
CA LYS A 55 0.61 0.58 8.84
C LYS A 55 -0.70 1.10 8.30
N VAL A 56 -1.44 0.22 7.65
CA VAL A 56 -2.69 0.57 6.99
C VAL A 56 -3.74 -0.53 7.20
N MET A 57 -5.00 -0.12 7.09
CA MET A 57 -6.09 -1.05 6.81
C MET A 57 -6.38 -0.91 5.32
N ALA A 58 -6.12 -1.96 4.55
CA ALA A 58 -6.31 -1.95 3.11
C ALA A 58 -7.65 -2.59 2.76
N ARG A 59 -8.30 -2.06 1.74
CA ARG A 59 -9.55 -2.64 1.23
C ARG A 59 -9.56 -2.63 -0.28
N ILE A 60 -9.93 -3.79 -0.86
CA ILE A 60 -10.20 -3.95 -2.28
C ILE A 60 -11.55 -4.64 -2.37
N GLY A 61 -12.53 -3.99 -3.01
CA GLY A 61 -13.88 -4.53 -3.05
C GLY A 61 -14.45 -4.71 -1.66
N GLU A 62 -14.81 -5.93 -1.31
CA GLU A 62 -15.34 -6.24 0.00
C GLU A 62 -14.30 -6.85 0.94
N THR A 63 -13.08 -7.03 0.46
CA THR A 63 -12.00 -7.66 1.24
C THR A 63 -11.16 -6.58 1.92
N GLU A 64 -11.07 -6.67 3.24
CA GLU A 64 -10.32 -5.72 4.05
C GLU A 64 -9.30 -6.48 4.89
N TRP A 65 -8.08 -5.94 5.00
CA TRP A 65 -7.03 -6.59 5.79
C TRP A 65 -6.02 -5.58 6.29
N LYS A 66 -5.38 -5.92 7.40
CA LYS A 66 -4.29 -5.11 7.94
C LYS A 66 -3.00 -5.41 7.18
N SER A 67 -2.28 -4.36 6.83
CA SER A 67 -1.04 -4.50 6.10
C SER A 67 -0.13 -3.31 6.39
N SER A 68 0.90 -3.16 5.58
CA SER A 68 1.77 -1.99 5.61
C SER A 68 2.10 -1.61 4.18
N VAL A 69 2.32 -0.31 3.97
CA VAL A 69 2.87 0.16 2.70
C VAL A 69 4.34 0.51 2.93
N PHE A 70 5.16 0.22 1.94
CA PHE A 70 6.61 0.37 2.03
C PHE A 70 7.08 1.46 1.10
N PRO A 71 7.98 2.36 1.57
CA PRO A 71 8.46 3.45 0.73
C PRO A 71 9.48 2.94 -0.30
N GLN A 72 9.42 3.54 -1.48
CA GLN A 72 10.42 3.36 -2.54
C GLN A 72 10.72 4.73 -3.12
N SER A 73 11.82 4.82 -3.86
CA SER A 73 12.22 6.05 -4.55
C SER A 73 12.20 7.26 -3.61
N LYS A 74 12.79 7.11 -2.42
CA LYS A 74 12.86 8.16 -1.39
C LYS A 74 11.46 8.69 -1.02
N GLN A 75 10.50 7.78 -0.90
CA GLN A 75 9.11 8.08 -0.53
C GLN A 75 8.30 8.73 -1.65
N ALA A 76 8.82 8.78 -2.87
CA ALA A 76 8.02 9.21 -4.02
C ALA A 76 7.03 8.15 -4.45
N GLU A 77 7.25 6.89 -4.03
CA GLU A 77 6.35 5.78 -4.30
C GLU A 77 6.16 4.95 -3.05
N TRP A 78 4.98 4.35 -2.91
CA TRP A 78 4.67 3.46 -1.81
C TRP A 78 4.04 2.19 -2.35
N VAL A 79 4.47 1.05 -1.84
CA VAL A 79 4.08 -0.26 -2.36
C VAL A 79 3.21 -0.99 -1.35
N LEU A 80 2.08 -1.50 -1.82
CA LEU A 80 1.21 -2.39 -1.04
C LEU A 80 1.24 -3.76 -1.70
N LEU A 81 1.62 -4.78 -0.94
CA LEU A 81 1.58 -6.16 -1.42
C LEU A 81 0.14 -6.67 -1.36
N VAL A 82 -0.26 -7.39 -2.42
CA VAL A 82 -1.59 -7.99 -2.50
C VAL A 82 -1.41 -9.50 -2.56
N SER A 83 -1.96 -10.22 -1.59
CA SER A 83 -1.77 -11.66 -1.50
C SER A 83 -2.62 -12.40 -2.54
N LYS A 84 -2.22 -13.63 -2.83
CA LYS A 84 -3.00 -14.49 -3.72
C LYS A 84 -4.39 -14.75 -3.17
N LYS A 85 -4.52 -14.79 -1.85
CA LYS A 85 -5.82 -14.96 -1.21
C LYS A 85 -6.76 -13.81 -1.56
N VAL A 86 -6.29 -12.57 -1.44
CA VAL A 86 -7.08 -11.39 -1.79
C VAL A 86 -7.41 -11.40 -3.27
N MET A 87 -6.43 -11.72 -4.12
CA MET A 87 -6.66 -11.78 -5.56
C MET A 87 -7.78 -12.75 -5.89
N ARG A 88 -7.77 -13.92 -5.25
CA ARG A 88 -8.76 -14.95 -5.48
C ARG A 88 -10.15 -14.53 -5.00
N LEU A 89 -10.21 -13.92 -3.82
CA LEU A 89 -11.48 -13.46 -3.25
C LEU A 89 -12.13 -12.36 -4.09
N GLU A 90 -11.33 -11.51 -4.73
CA GLU A 90 -11.84 -10.38 -5.51
C GLU A 90 -11.76 -10.60 -7.01
N GLY A 91 -11.35 -11.80 -7.43
CA GLY A 91 -11.29 -12.13 -8.87
C GLY A 91 -10.30 -11.28 -9.64
N LEU A 92 -9.15 -11.00 -9.07
CA LEU A 92 -8.15 -10.11 -9.68
C LEU A 92 -7.10 -10.90 -10.45
N ALA A 93 -6.68 -10.34 -11.57
CA ALA A 93 -5.59 -10.89 -12.38
C ALA A 93 -4.51 -9.81 -12.55
N PRO A 94 -3.26 -10.22 -12.88
CA PRO A 94 -2.20 -9.24 -13.14
C PRO A 94 -2.62 -8.25 -14.22
N ASP A 95 -2.23 -7.00 -14.03
CA ASP A 95 -2.53 -5.86 -14.91
C ASP A 95 -3.96 -5.34 -14.84
N ASP A 96 -4.85 -5.99 -14.06
CA ASP A 96 -6.18 -5.45 -13.85
C ASP A 96 -6.11 -4.13 -13.11
N PRO A 97 -6.96 -3.14 -13.46
CA PRO A 97 -7.10 -1.95 -12.64
C PRO A 97 -7.81 -2.32 -11.35
N VAL A 98 -7.25 -1.90 -10.23
CA VAL A 98 -7.76 -2.24 -8.91
C VAL A 98 -8.01 -0.96 -8.14
N GLN A 99 -9.21 -0.81 -7.61
CA GLN A 99 -9.52 0.31 -6.73
C GLN A 99 -9.14 -0.10 -5.30
N VAL A 100 -8.18 0.63 -4.73
CA VAL A 100 -7.62 0.33 -3.43
C VAL A 100 -7.91 1.47 -2.49
N GLU A 101 -8.42 1.14 -1.30
CA GLU A 101 -8.61 2.11 -0.24
C GLU A 101 -7.66 1.77 0.91
N LEU A 102 -6.92 2.77 1.37
CA LEU A 102 -6.02 2.63 2.51
C LEU A 102 -6.49 3.56 3.63
N LYS A 103 -6.71 3.00 4.79
CA LYS A 103 -6.88 3.79 6.00
C LYS A 103 -5.53 3.82 6.70
N LEU A 104 -4.93 4.99 6.78
CA LEU A 104 -3.61 5.16 7.40
C LEU A 104 -3.76 5.12 8.92
N LEU A 105 -3.01 4.24 9.56
CA LEU A 105 -3.15 4.00 11.00
C LEU A 105 -2.09 4.72 11.83
#